data_66b7076b2b6db1c475b53e87aa45e6c1
#
_entry.id   66b7076b2b6db1c475b53e87aa45e6c1
#
_cell.length_a   1.000
_cell.length_b   1.000
_cell.length_c   1.000
_cell.angle_alpha   90.00
_cell.angle_beta   90.00
_cell.angle_gamma   90.00
#
_symmetry.space_group_name_H-M   'P 1'
#
loop_
_entity.id
_entity.type
_entity.pdbx_description
1 polymer ?
#
loop_
_entity_poly.entity_id
_entity_poly.type
_entity_poly.pdbx_seq_one_letter_code
_entity_poly.pdbx_strand_id
1 'polypeptide(L)'
;MKKVLSLALTMILALGSVCAAAEDEGRFDFFRMFSSNEVIISQEEYDQLKRFSKLAEVYAQIQQYYYEEPDEEKMMEGALWGMLEGLGDNYTFYYPPESWKSLWEDDEGNYAGVGIQMLANYNTNVVTISRVFKNTPAEQAGIRKGDILVRVDDLQVTAENMTEAANLMRGKEADTVELEIIRKGENIVYTVGRAIINVNWTEMTMLEDNVGLIALYEFSGDCEERLSADVQELEKQGATALILDLRDNTGGWVDAAEKIANIFLDKQLLFYSENRAGNREERYTKAGKDDIPLVVLVNGASASSSEILSGSLQDCGRALVVGTQTYGKGIMQYVLPLSGVEGKEDGMQVTYAQYFMPSGRKVHKIGITPDVISEMPEELVGNFFQLGDMDDPQLKTAWEQAVKLRNGEIELKPHEPVTEEETESVSDLDTAAWAPEPYYISLPL
;
A
#
# COMPACT_ATOMS: atom_id res chain seq x y z
N MET A 1 17.07 25.28 6.65
CA MET A 1 17.33 25.15 5.22
C MET A 1 18.76 25.54 4.85
N LYS A 2 19.28 26.75 5.09
CA LYS A 2 20.70 27.10 4.77
C LYS A 2 21.78 26.24 5.45
N LYS A 3 21.50 25.58 6.57
CA LYS A 3 22.47 24.72 7.29
C LYS A 3 22.59 23.29 6.71
N VAL A 4 21.54 22.78 6.06
CA VAL A 4 21.52 21.42 5.47
C VAL A 4 22.23 21.43 4.11
N LEU A 5 22.02 22.47 3.30
CA LEU A 5 22.77 22.63 2.03
C LEU A 5 24.27 22.80 2.23
N SER A 6 24.66 23.45 3.36
CA SER A 6 26.06 23.54 3.77
C SER A 6 26.65 22.17 4.14
N LEU A 7 25.84 21.24 4.69
CA LEU A 7 26.33 19.92 5.13
C LEU A 7 26.57 18.98 3.92
N ALA A 8 25.69 18.97 2.94
CA ALA A 8 25.86 18.14 1.72
C ALA A 8 27.04 18.64 0.87
N LEU A 9 27.18 19.94 0.68
CA LEU A 9 28.32 20.53 -0.04
C LEU A 9 29.63 20.36 0.75
N THR A 10 29.57 20.39 2.09
CA THR A 10 30.70 20.12 2.99
C THR A 10 31.10 18.65 2.95
N MET A 11 30.18 17.70 2.79
CA MET A 11 30.48 16.28 2.63
C MET A 11 31.23 15.97 1.35
N ILE A 12 30.86 16.56 0.21
CA ILE A 12 31.58 16.38 -1.06
C ILE A 12 32.98 16.96 -1.00
N LEU A 13 33.14 18.10 -0.35
CA LEU A 13 34.45 18.74 -0.16
C LEU A 13 35.35 18.00 0.85
N ALA A 14 34.76 17.34 1.86
CA ALA A 14 35.47 16.56 2.88
C ALA A 14 36.10 15.29 2.32
N LEU A 15 35.49 14.66 1.36
CA LEU A 15 36.04 13.47 0.70
C LEU A 15 37.32 13.78 -0.05
N GLY A 16 37.50 15.00 -0.61
CA GLY A 16 38.69 15.41 -1.37
C GLY A 16 40.00 15.47 -0.58
N SER A 17 39.95 15.76 0.72
CA SER A 17 41.18 15.99 1.52
C SER A 17 41.67 14.75 2.27
N VAL A 18 40.81 13.77 2.50
CA VAL A 18 41.13 12.59 3.32
C VAL A 18 41.96 11.54 2.55
N CYS A 19 41.82 11.49 1.21
CA CYS A 19 42.64 10.56 0.39
C CYS A 19 44.09 11.00 0.17
N ALA A 20 44.44 12.26 0.45
CA ALA A 20 45.81 12.77 0.30
C ALA A 20 46.79 12.23 1.35
N ALA A 21 46.31 11.53 2.39
CA ALA A 21 47.13 11.00 3.48
C ALA A 21 47.40 9.49 3.41
N ALA A 22 46.91 8.77 2.39
CA ALA A 22 47.17 7.34 2.21
C ALA A 22 48.15 7.14 1.05
N GLU A 23 49.45 7.04 1.36
CA GLU A 23 50.49 6.58 0.43
C GLU A 23 50.23 5.10 0.08
N ASP A 24 49.60 4.85 -1.07
CA ASP A 24 49.63 3.54 -1.71
C ASP A 24 49.81 3.77 -3.23
N GLU A 25 50.98 3.40 -3.72
CA GLU A 25 51.40 3.59 -5.12
C GLU A 25 50.49 2.79 -6.05
N GLY A 26 49.63 3.47 -6.80
CA GLY A 26 48.84 2.89 -7.90
C GLY A 26 47.34 3.00 -7.80
N ARG A 27 46.80 3.61 -6.76
CA ARG A 27 45.36 3.91 -6.67
C ARG A 27 45.03 5.26 -7.29
N PHE A 28 44.03 5.26 -8.14
CA PHE A 28 43.45 6.47 -8.71
C PHE A 28 42.88 7.36 -7.59
N ASP A 29 43.45 8.56 -7.44
CA ASP A 29 43.07 9.53 -6.42
C ASP A 29 41.88 10.38 -6.92
N PHE A 30 40.67 9.81 -6.82
CA PHE A 30 39.42 10.43 -7.19
C PHE A 30 39.20 11.81 -6.55
N PHE A 31 39.75 12.03 -5.34
CA PHE A 31 39.53 13.26 -4.59
C PHE A 31 40.48 14.39 -4.95
N ARG A 32 41.60 14.10 -5.59
CA ARG A 32 42.48 15.13 -6.15
C ARG A 32 41.83 15.97 -7.25
N MET A 33 40.77 15.45 -7.85
CA MET A 33 40.05 16.11 -8.95
C MET A 33 39.10 17.23 -8.47
N PHE A 34 38.75 17.31 -7.17
CA PHE A 34 37.63 18.13 -6.72
C PHE A 34 37.95 19.33 -5.85
N SER A 35 39.15 19.52 -5.26
CA SER A 35 39.41 20.75 -4.49
C SER A 35 40.82 20.92 -3.97
N SER A 36 41.21 22.19 -3.82
CA SER A 36 42.41 22.67 -3.13
C SER A 36 42.16 23.06 -1.65
N ASN A 37 40.95 22.82 -1.11
CA ASN A 37 40.59 23.19 0.26
C ASN A 37 40.51 21.96 1.16
N GLU A 38 41.20 21.98 2.30
CA GLU A 38 41.09 20.98 3.34
C GLU A 38 39.73 21.11 4.06
N VAL A 39 39.00 20.00 4.23
CA VAL A 39 37.80 19.92 5.03
C VAL A 39 38.08 19.02 6.21
N ILE A 40 37.87 19.53 7.41
CA ILE A 40 38.03 18.77 8.66
C ILE A 40 36.70 18.11 9.00
N ILE A 41 36.68 16.76 9.05
CA ILE A 41 35.54 15.96 9.47
C ILE A 41 35.91 15.15 10.70
N SER A 42 34.90 14.73 11.47
CA SER A 42 35.10 13.81 12.58
C SER A 42 35.49 12.41 12.11
N GLN A 43 36.11 11.63 13.01
CA GLN A 43 36.44 10.23 12.70
C GLN A 43 35.17 9.40 12.35
N GLU A 44 34.06 9.70 12.99
CA GLU A 44 32.78 9.03 12.75
C GLU A 44 32.25 9.32 11.32
N GLU A 45 32.27 10.59 10.92
CA GLU A 45 31.88 10.98 9.55
C GLU A 45 32.80 10.33 8.50
N TYR A 46 34.14 10.29 8.78
CA TYR A 46 35.10 9.61 7.91
C TYR A 46 34.75 8.12 7.76
N ASP A 47 34.48 7.42 8.86
CA ASP A 47 34.18 5.99 8.84
C ASP A 47 32.86 5.68 8.14
N GLN A 48 31.88 6.58 8.23
CA GLN A 48 30.65 6.50 7.46
C GLN A 48 30.91 6.66 5.95
N LEU A 49 31.61 7.70 5.54
CA LEU A 49 31.93 7.96 4.13
C LEU A 49 32.81 6.85 3.51
N LYS A 50 33.72 6.29 4.30
CA LYS A 50 34.59 5.19 3.84
C LYS A 50 33.80 3.96 3.40
N ARG A 51 32.62 3.71 3.93
CA ARG A 51 31.73 2.61 3.51
C ARG A 51 31.31 2.73 2.05
N PHE A 52 31.23 3.96 1.53
CA PHE A 52 30.85 4.27 0.16
C PHE A 52 32.04 4.43 -0.80
N SER A 53 33.31 4.23 -0.32
CA SER A 53 34.49 4.41 -1.13
C SER A 53 34.50 3.59 -2.42
N LYS A 54 33.98 2.36 -2.37
CA LYS A 54 33.89 1.50 -3.56
C LYS A 54 32.89 2.03 -4.60
N LEU A 55 31.78 2.62 -4.15
CA LEU A 55 30.79 3.26 -5.03
C LEU A 55 31.43 4.47 -5.72
N ALA A 56 32.14 5.29 -4.95
CA ALA A 56 32.88 6.44 -5.48
C ALA A 56 33.96 6.03 -6.50
N GLU A 57 34.68 4.91 -6.26
CA GLU A 57 35.65 4.35 -7.21
C GLU A 57 34.98 3.91 -8.52
N VAL A 58 33.84 3.21 -8.43
CA VAL A 58 33.05 2.80 -9.62
C VAL A 58 32.59 4.01 -10.41
N TYR A 59 32.09 5.04 -9.74
CA TYR A 59 31.68 6.29 -10.38
C TYR A 59 32.86 6.93 -11.15
N ALA A 60 34.05 7.04 -10.52
CA ALA A 60 35.22 7.61 -11.15
C ALA A 60 35.71 6.80 -12.38
N GLN A 61 35.62 5.48 -12.30
CA GLN A 61 35.98 4.61 -13.43
C GLN A 61 35.01 4.78 -14.60
N ILE A 62 33.73 4.94 -14.35
CA ILE A 62 32.73 5.21 -15.39
C ILE A 62 33.03 6.56 -16.04
N GLN A 63 33.24 7.61 -15.27
CA GLN A 63 33.60 8.94 -15.80
C GLN A 63 34.84 8.93 -16.68
N GLN A 64 35.79 8.07 -16.38
CA GLN A 64 37.06 8.00 -17.11
C GLN A 64 37.01 7.11 -18.35
N TYR A 65 36.29 6.00 -18.32
CA TYR A 65 36.43 4.95 -19.31
C TYR A 65 35.12 4.64 -20.10
N TYR A 66 33.97 5.13 -19.67
CA TYR A 66 32.76 4.89 -20.41
C TYR A 66 32.82 5.61 -21.78
N TYR A 67 32.34 4.96 -22.83
CA TYR A 67 32.54 5.44 -24.20
C TYR A 67 31.58 6.57 -24.61
N GLU A 68 30.54 6.81 -23.85
CA GLU A 68 29.58 7.91 -23.99
C GLU A 68 29.60 8.80 -22.76
N GLU A 69 28.97 9.98 -22.82
CA GLU A 69 28.79 10.83 -21.65
C GLU A 69 27.78 10.19 -20.73
N PRO A 70 28.15 9.81 -19.48
CA PRO A 70 27.23 9.13 -18.58
C PRO A 70 26.18 10.10 -18.04
N ASP A 71 24.94 9.61 -17.95
CA ASP A 71 23.85 10.30 -17.29
C ASP A 71 24.00 10.13 -15.77
N GLU A 72 24.53 11.17 -15.12
CA GLU A 72 24.84 11.14 -13.68
C GLU A 72 23.57 10.98 -12.83
N GLU A 73 22.44 11.58 -13.23
CA GLU A 73 21.18 11.52 -12.51
C GLU A 73 20.65 10.08 -12.49
N LYS A 74 20.60 9.42 -13.65
CA LYS A 74 20.21 8.00 -13.75
C LYS A 74 21.15 7.05 -13.01
N MET A 75 22.45 7.35 -13.02
CA MET A 75 23.43 6.54 -12.29
C MET A 75 23.20 6.62 -10.78
N MET A 76 22.96 7.82 -10.25
CA MET A 76 22.67 8.00 -8.82
C MET A 76 21.35 7.38 -8.42
N GLU A 77 20.32 7.55 -9.22
CA GLU A 77 19.03 6.89 -9.03
C GLU A 77 19.17 5.36 -9.01
N GLY A 78 19.89 4.80 -10.00
CA GLY A 78 20.18 3.36 -10.03
C GLY A 78 20.96 2.86 -8.81
N ALA A 79 21.86 3.68 -8.25
CA ALA A 79 22.58 3.33 -7.02
C ALA A 79 21.67 3.31 -5.78
N LEU A 80 20.71 4.25 -5.68
CA LEU A 80 19.71 4.28 -4.62
C LEU A 80 18.80 3.04 -4.70
N TRP A 81 18.29 2.73 -5.89
CA TRP A 81 17.51 1.52 -6.14
C TRP A 81 18.27 0.26 -5.73
N GLY A 82 19.50 0.08 -6.21
CA GLY A 82 20.32 -1.09 -5.90
C GLY A 82 20.65 -1.25 -4.41
N MET A 83 20.77 -0.15 -3.67
CA MET A 83 20.99 -0.19 -2.23
C MET A 83 19.76 -0.73 -1.49
N LEU A 84 18.58 -0.30 -1.86
CA LEU A 84 17.32 -0.74 -1.22
C LEU A 84 16.94 -2.16 -1.65
N GLU A 85 17.09 -2.50 -2.93
CA GLU A 85 16.89 -3.86 -3.45
C GLU A 85 17.80 -4.90 -2.76
N GLY A 86 19.02 -4.48 -2.38
CA GLY A 86 19.96 -5.31 -1.63
C GLY A 86 19.45 -5.77 -0.24
N LEU A 87 18.36 -5.20 0.27
CA LEU A 87 17.71 -5.66 1.49
C LEU A 87 16.84 -6.92 1.26
N GLY A 88 16.43 -7.20 0.01
CA GLY A 88 15.52 -8.29 -0.32
C GLY A 88 14.11 -8.10 0.24
N ASP A 89 13.73 -6.86 0.51
CA ASP A 89 12.42 -6.47 1.03
C ASP A 89 11.64 -5.70 -0.05
N ASN A 90 10.61 -6.32 -0.59
CA ASN A 90 9.78 -5.76 -1.65
C ASN A 90 8.97 -4.53 -1.20
N TYR A 91 8.89 -4.26 0.11
CA TYR A 91 8.19 -3.12 0.69
C TYR A 91 9.12 -1.95 1.02
N THR A 92 10.43 -2.09 0.74
CA THR A 92 11.42 -1.04 0.92
C THR A 92 11.96 -0.62 -0.44
N PHE A 93 11.68 0.61 -0.85
CA PHE A 93 12.06 1.11 -2.17
C PHE A 93 12.20 2.64 -2.21
N TYR A 94 12.80 3.13 -3.29
CA TYR A 94 13.02 4.53 -3.57
C TYR A 94 11.87 5.12 -4.38
N TYR A 95 11.45 6.34 -4.03
CA TYR A 95 10.53 7.15 -4.81
C TYR A 95 11.31 8.24 -5.56
N PRO A 96 11.52 8.12 -6.87
CA PRO A 96 12.00 9.22 -7.71
C PRO A 96 11.06 10.45 -7.61
N PRO A 97 11.52 11.65 -8.00
CA PRO A 97 10.74 12.88 -7.83
C PRO A 97 9.31 12.82 -8.37
N GLU A 98 9.12 12.23 -9.56
CA GLU A 98 7.78 12.08 -10.14
C GLU A 98 6.90 11.14 -9.32
N SER A 99 7.42 10.00 -8.89
CA SER A 99 6.70 9.03 -8.06
C SER A 99 6.41 9.58 -6.66
N TRP A 100 7.36 10.35 -6.09
CA TRP A 100 7.18 11.04 -4.83
C TRP A 100 6.03 12.05 -4.86
N LYS A 101 5.97 12.83 -5.94
CA LYS A 101 4.86 13.77 -6.15
C LYS A 101 3.52 13.04 -6.34
N SER A 102 3.50 11.99 -7.17
CA SER A 102 2.30 11.20 -7.42
C SER A 102 1.74 10.54 -6.16
N LEU A 103 2.61 10.07 -5.24
CA LEU A 103 2.18 9.49 -3.96
C LEU A 103 1.26 10.44 -3.16
N TRP A 104 1.58 11.73 -3.13
CA TRP A 104 0.78 12.72 -2.39
C TRP A 104 -0.47 13.16 -3.15
N GLU A 105 -0.39 13.26 -4.49
CA GLU A 105 -1.55 13.52 -5.33
C GLU A 105 -2.58 12.38 -5.23
N ASP A 106 -2.13 11.14 -5.13
CA ASP A 106 -2.98 9.97 -4.94
C ASP A 106 -3.66 9.98 -3.56
N ASP A 107 -2.91 10.31 -2.52
CA ASP A 107 -3.47 10.41 -1.16
C ASP A 107 -4.53 11.51 -1.05
N GLU A 108 -4.31 12.67 -1.70
CA GLU A 108 -5.31 13.73 -1.75
C GLU A 108 -6.55 13.36 -2.58
N GLY A 109 -6.47 12.31 -3.40
CA GLY A 109 -7.56 11.82 -4.23
C GLY A 109 -7.99 12.78 -5.35
N ASN A 110 -7.11 13.71 -5.73
CA ASN A 110 -7.35 14.72 -6.75
C ASN A 110 -6.25 14.67 -7.81
N TYR A 111 -6.48 13.93 -8.87
CA TYR A 111 -5.54 13.85 -9.99
C TYR A 111 -6.26 13.91 -11.34
N ALA A 112 -5.53 14.27 -12.40
CA ALA A 112 -6.06 14.23 -13.75
C ALA A 112 -5.79 12.86 -14.40
N GLY A 113 -6.85 12.11 -14.69
CA GLY A 113 -6.77 10.76 -15.21
C GLY A 113 -8.06 10.26 -15.84
N VAL A 114 -8.15 8.95 -16.02
CA VAL A 114 -9.32 8.30 -16.65
C VAL A 114 -10.40 7.87 -15.67
N GLY A 115 -10.06 7.66 -14.38
CA GLY A 115 -11.01 7.30 -13.33
C GLY A 115 -11.21 5.78 -13.14
N ILE A 116 -10.12 5.02 -13.05
CA ILE A 116 -10.11 3.60 -12.72
C ILE A 116 -9.16 3.31 -11.56
N GLN A 117 -9.35 2.17 -10.92
CA GLN A 117 -8.39 1.56 -10.03
C GLN A 117 -7.96 0.22 -10.61
N MET A 118 -6.66 -0.06 -10.57
CA MET A 118 -6.08 -1.29 -11.12
C MET A 118 -5.51 -2.18 -10.03
N LEU A 119 -5.52 -3.48 -10.30
CA LEU A 119 -4.95 -4.50 -9.45
C LEU A 119 -4.05 -5.40 -10.29
N ALA A 120 -2.77 -5.49 -9.94
CA ALA A 120 -1.82 -6.37 -10.60
C ALA A 120 -1.74 -7.74 -9.90
N ASN A 121 -1.80 -8.81 -10.69
CA ASN A 121 -1.52 -10.16 -10.24
C ASN A 121 -0.18 -10.61 -10.82
N TYR A 122 0.85 -10.64 -10.01
CA TYR A 122 2.21 -10.97 -10.44
C TYR A 122 2.41 -12.46 -10.80
N ASN A 123 1.59 -13.36 -10.26
CA ASN A 123 1.67 -14.80 -10.60
C ASN A 123 1.17 -15.08 -12.03
N THR A 124 0.11 -14.37 -12.44
CA THR A 124 -0.45 -14.50 -13.79
C THR A 124 0.03 -13.43 -14.76
N ASN A 125 0.77 -12.45 -14.25
CA ASN A 125 1.23 -11.26 -14.98
C ASN A 125 0.08 -10.46 -15.63
N VAL A 126 -1.08 -10.40 -14.95
CA VAL A 126 -2.31 -9.75 -15.44
C VAL A 126 -2.62 -8.53 -14.61
N VAL A 127 -3.03 -7.45 -15.26
CA VAL A 127 -3.59 -6.25 -14.62
C VAL A 127 -5.09 -6.20 -14.87
N THR A 128 -5.86 -6.13 -13.78
CA THR A 128 -7.33 -6.09 -13.83
C THR A 128 -7.83 -4.74 -13.32
N ILE A 129 -8.87 -4.20 -13.95
CA ILE A 129 -9.57 -3.03 -13.46
C ILE A 129 -10.44 -3.46 -12.27
N SER A 130 -9.99 -3.16 -11.06
CA SER A 130 -10.66 -3.54 -9.81
C SER A 130 -11.84 -2.62 -9.51
N ARG A 131 -11.79 -1.36 -10.03
CA ARG A 131 -12.86 -0.38 -9.84
C ARG A 131 -12.89 0.63 -10.98
N VAL A 132 -14.09 1.12 -11.27
CA VAL A 132 -14.31 2.31 -12.13
C VAL A 132 -15.05 3.33 -11.28
N PHE A 133 -14.47 4.52 -11.15
CA PHE A 133 -15.07 5.60 -10.33
C PHE A 133 -16.29 6.20 -11.04
N LYS A 134 -17.30 6.57 -10.26
CA LYS A 134 -18.54 7.16 -10.79
C LYS A 134 -18.30 8.56 -11.36
N ASN A 135 -19.04 8.89 -12.42
CA ASN A 135 -18.98 10.17 -13.13
C ASN A 135 -17.62 10.47 -13.79
N THR A 136 -16.85 9.44 -14.13
CA THR A 136 -15.51 9.55 -14.72
C THR A 136 -15.52 9.27 -16.22
N PRO A 137 -14.46 9.66 -16.96
CA PRO A 137 -14.33 9.33 -18.38
C PRO A 137 -14.33 7.84 -18.66
N ALA A 138 -13.74 7.01 -17.81
CA ALA A 138 -13.73 5.56 -17.97
C ALA A 138 -15.14 4.96 -17.85
N GLU A 139 -15.94 5.41 -16.87
CA GLU A 139 -17.33 4.98 -16.75
C GLU A 139 -18.15 5.37 -17.99
N GLN A 140 -18.00 6.62 -18.45
CA GLN A 140 -18.68 7.12 -19.65
C GLN A 140 -18.29 6.37 -20.93
N ALA A 141 -17.02 5.95 -21.03
CA ALA A 141 -16.55 5.11 -22.14
C ALA A 141 -17.12 3.68 -22.07
N GLY A 142 -17.62 3.22 -20.91
CA GLY A 142 -18.17 1.90 -20.70
C GLY A 142 -17.15 0.84 -20.25
N ILE A 143 -16.03 1.27 -19.70
CA ILE A 143 -15.08 0.42 -18.98
C ILE A 143 -15.78 -0.11 -17.71
N ARG A 144 -15.43 -1.31 -17.27
CA ARG A 144 -16.11 -1.97 -16.16
C ARG A 144 -15.11 -2.64 -15.21
N LYS A 145 -15.49 -2.77 -13.95
CA LYS A 145 -14.81 -3.66 -12.99
C LYS A 145 -14.70 -5.05 -13.62
N GLY A 146 -13.51 -5.65 -13.55
CA GLY A 146 -13.22 -6.96 -14.10
C GLY A 146 -12.65 -6.97 -15.52
N ASP A 147 -12.57 -5.84 -16.19
CA ASP A 147 -11.86 -5.76 -17.45
C ASP A 147 -10.36 -6.00 -17.22
N ILE A 148 -9.74 -6.79 -18.07
CA ILE A 148 -8.29 -7.00 -18.05
C ILE A 148 -7.67 -5.93 -18.95
N LEU A 149 -6.79 -5.10 -18.40
CA LEU A 149 -6.07 -4.09 -19.15
C LEU A 149 -4.89 -4.72 -19.87
N VAL A 150 -4.86 -4.62 -21.19
CA VAL A 150 -3.85 -5.24 -22.05
C VAL A 150 -2.87 -4.23 -22.61
N ARG A 151 -3.34 -3.03 -22.97
CA ARG A 151 -2.51 -2.01 -23.58
C ARG A 151 -3.01 -0.59 -23.21
N VAL A 152 -2.06 0.30 -23.03
CA VAL A 152 -2.26 1.74 -22.87
C VAL A 152 -1.44 2.45 -23.93
N ASP A 153 -2.07 3.14 -24.86
CA ASP A 153 -1.45 3.67 -26.08
C ASP A 153 -0.56 2.59 -26.75
N ASP A 154 0.75 2.79 -26.85
CA ASP A 154 1.70 1.82 -27.43
C ASP A 154 2.29 0.85 -26.39
N LEU A 155 2.02 1.02 -25.09
CA LEU A 155 2.57 0.21 -24.03
C LEU A 155 1.73 -1.06 -23.79
N GLN A 156 2.33 -2.24 -23.97
CA GLN A 156 1.71 -3.49 -23.53
C GLN A 156 1.80 -3.61 -22.00
N VAL A 157 0.66 -3.79 -21.35
CA VAL A 157 0.55 -3.78 -19.89
C VAL A 157 0.83 -5.17 -19.31
N THR A 158 1.63 -5.18 -18.25
CA THR A 158 1.96 -6.35 -17.44
C THR A 158 1.91 -5.94 -15.96
N ALA A 159 1.94 -6.91 -15.05
CA ALA A 159 2.02 -6.61 -13.62
C ALA A 159 3.29 -5.80 -13.26
N GLU A 160 4.41 -6.05 -13.96
CA GLU A 160 5.69 -5.41 -13.71
C GLU A 160 5.73 -3.92 -14.12
N ASN A 161 5.00 -3.56 -15.21
CA ASN A 161 4.99 -2.18 -15.70
C ASN A 161 3.68 -1.43 -15.43
N MET A 162 2.87 -1.90 -14.47
CA MET A 162 1.59 -1.29 -14.13
C MET A 162 1.73 0.20 -13.78
N THR A 163 2.81 0.58 -13.07
CA THR A 163 3.08 1.99 -12.72
C THR A 163 3.34 2.85 -13.97
N GLU A 164 4.04 2.33 -14.98
CA GLU A 164 4.26 3.04 -16.25
C GLU A 164 2.94 3.21 -17.00
N ALA A 165 2.11 2.16 -17.05
CA ALA A 165 0.76 2.23 -17.62
C ALA A 165 -0.11 3.26 -16.88
N ALA A 166 0.01 3.31 -15.55
CA ALA A 166 -0.62 4.29 -14.71
C ALA A 166 -0.26 5.73 -15.11
N ASN A 167 1.02 6.01 -15.24
CA ASN A 167 1.53 7.33 -15.62
C ASN A 167 1.05 7.76 -17.01
N LEU A 168 0.91 6.82 -17.96
CA LEU A 168 0.35 7.11 -19.28
C LEU A 168 -1.14 7.44 -19.23
N MET A 169 -1.91 6.83 -18.32
CA MET A 169 -3.34 7.13 -18.14
C MET A 169 -3.59 8.44 -17.40
N ARG A 170 -2.62 8.92 -16.64
CA ARG A 170 -2.59 10.29 -16.08
C ARG A 170 -2.21 11.29 -17.15
N GLY A 171 -2.45 12.55 -16.93
CA GLY A 171 -2.06 13.60 -17.85
C GLY A 171 -2.90 14.86 -17.72
N LYS A 172 -2.90 15.67 -18.77
CA LYS A 172 -3.66 16.93 -18.76
C LYS A 172 -5.13 16.66 -18.99
N GLU A 173 -5.97 17.47 -18.33
CA GLU A 173 -7.39 17.51 -18.58
C GLU A 173 -7.68 17.75 -20.08
N ALA A 174 -8.69 17.06 -20.61
CA ALA A 174 -9.11 17.07 -22.02
C ALA A 174 -8.20 16.33 -23.03
N ASP A 175 -7.04 15.80 -22.62
CA ASP A 175 -6.30 14.87 -23.45
C ASP A 175 -7.00 13.49 -23.46
N THR A 176 -6.66 12.64 -24.41
CA THR A 176 -7.20 11.28 -24.52
C THR A 176 -6.09 10.23 -24.44
N VAL A 177 -6.46 9.02 -24.06
CA VAL A 177 -5.60 7.83 -24.06
C VAL A 177 -6.36 6.65 -24.67
N GLU A 178 -5.68 5.79 -25.40
CA GLU A 178 -6.25 4.56 -25.92
C GLU A 178 -6.03 3.41 -24.96
N LEU A 179 -7.11 2.75 -24.54
CA LEU A 179 -7.07 1.58 -23.65
C LEU A 179 -7.61 0.36 -24.39
N GLU A 180 -6.80 -0.69 -24.47
CA GLU A 180 -7.25 -2.00 -24.94
C GLU A 180 -7.46 -2.91 -23.73
N ILE A 181 -8.67 -3.49 -23.65
CA ILE A 181 -9.05 -4.38 -22.57
C ILE A 181 -9.56 -5.72 -23.11
N ILE A 182 -9.49 -6.76 -22.28
CA ILE A 182 -10.20 -8.03 -22.52
C ILE A 182 -11.40 -8.11 -21.58
N ARG A 183 -12.59 -8.30 -22.15
CA ARG A 183 -13.83 -8.58 -21.42
C ARG A 183 -14.48 -9.83 -21.96
N LYS A 184 -14.66 -10.86 -21.11
CA LYS A 184 -15.25 -12.16 -21.51
C LYS A 184 -14.57 -12.81 -22.73
N GLY A 185 -13.25 -12.62 -22.84
CA GLY A 185 -12.45 -13.17 -23.95
C GLY A 185 -12.44 -12.33 -25.24
N GLU A 186 -13.10 -11.18 -25.26
CA GLU A 186 -13.13 -10.27 -26.42
C GLU A 186 -12.22 -9.05 -26.16
N ASN A 187 -11.40 -8.71 -27.13
CA ASN A 187 -10.60 -7.48 -27.11
C ASN A 187 -11.50 -6.29 -27.49
N ILE A 188 -11.46 -5.25 -26.68
CA ILE A 188 -12.21 -4.01 -26.90
C ILE A 188 -11.22 -2.84 -26.72
N VAL A 189 -11.28 -1.88 -27.63
CA VAL A 189 -10.46 -0.67 -27.60
C VAL A 189 -11.35 0.53 -27.29
N TYR A 190 -10.93 1.32 -26.31
CA TYR A 190 -11.60 2.55 -25.91
C TYR A 190 -10.66 3.74 -26.06
N THR A 191 -11.17 4.84 -26.61
CA THR A 191 -10.53 6.16 -26.49
C THR A 191 -11.15 6.87 -25.29
N VAL A 192 -10.39 7.08 -24.25
CA VAL A 192 -10.87 7.60 -22.97
C VAL A 192 -10.28 8.99 -22.74
N GLY A 193 -11.13 9.96 -22.39
CA GLY A 193 -10.68 11.29 -21.99
C GLY A 193 -10.00 11.27 -20.63
N ARG A 194 -9.24 12.33 -20.31
CA ARG A 194 -8.74 12.62 -18.97
C ARG A 194 -9.53 13.76 -18.36
N ALA A 195 -9.87 13.64 -17.10
CA ALA A 195 -10.54 14.67 -16.31
C ALA A 195 -9.96 14.72 -14.90
N ILE A 196 -10.26 15.77 -14.13
CA ILE A 196 -9.98 15.76 -12.70
C ILE A 196 -10.87 14.70 -12.06
N ILE A 197 -10.26 13.72 -11.42
CA ILE A 197 -10.93 12.64 -10.72
C ILE A 197 -11.01 13.00 -9.23
N ASN A 198 -12.22 12.98 -8.68
CA ASN A 198 -12.43 13.04 -7.23
C ASN A 198 -12.68 11.62 -6.76
N VAL A 199 -11.69 11.03 -6.13
CA VAL A 199 -11.79 9.64 -5.64
C VAL A 199 -12.77 9.59 -4.47
N ASN A 200 -13.75 8.72 -4.55
CA ASN A 200 -14.63 8.38 -3.44
C ASN A 200 -14.15 7.07 -2.82
N TRP A 201 -13.51 7.14 -1.66
CA TRP A 201 -12.91 5.99 -0.99
C TRP A 201 -13.93 5.03 -0.38
N THR A 202 -15.20 5.45 -0.25
CA THR A 202 -16.29 4.61 0.25
C THR A 202 -17.48 4.61 -0.71
N GLU A 203 -18.24 3.55 -0.71
CA GLU A 203 -19.58 3.50 -1.30
C GLU A 203 -20.51 2.76 -0.35
N MET A 204 -21.77 3.21 -0.23
CA MET A 204 -22.74 2.60 0.63
C MET A 204 -24.05 2.25 -0.09
N THR A 205 -24.76 1.28 0.43
CA THR A 205 -26.12 0.95 0.05
C THR A 205 -26.88 0.28 1.20
N MET A 206 -28.20 0.38 1.19
CA MET A 206 -29.05 -0.39 2.09
C MET A 206 -29.45 -1.69 1.42
N LEU A 207 -29.19 -2.81 2.07
CA LEU A 207 -29.64 -4.15 1.67
C LEU A 207 -31.03 -4.45 2.26
N GLU A 208 -31.58 -5.62 1.91
CA GLU A 208 -32.79 -6.16 2.55
C GLU A 208 -32.60 -6.29 4.08
N ASP A 209 -33.72 -6.39 4.81
CA ASP A 209 -33.71 -6.51 6.28
C ASP A 209 -33.03 -5.37 7.04
N ASN A 210 -32.90 -4.18 6.44
CA ASN A 210 -32.24 -3.02 7.03
C ASN A 210 -30.77 -3.30 7.43
N VAL A 211 -30.05 -4.04 6.61
CA VAL A 211 -28.62 -4.24 6.73
C VAL A 211 -27.93 -3.20 5.85
N GLY A 212 -27.13 -2.30 6.45
CA GLY A 212 -26.30 -1.36 5.72
C GLY A 212 -25.04 -2.04 5.19
N LEU A 213 -24.65 -1.75 3.96
CA LEU A 213 -23.40 -2.17 3.37
C LEU A 213 -22.56 -0.95 3.05
N ILE A 214 -21.29 -0.95 3.51
CA ILE A 214 -20.28 0.06 3.17
C ILE A 214 -19.08 -0.68 2.61
N ALA A 215 -18.68 -0.37 1.37
CA ALA A 215 -17.40 -0.79 0.83
C ALA A 215 -16.38 0.31 1.10
N LEU A 216 -15.23 -0.05 1.70
CA LEU A 216 -14.06 0.81 1.87
C LEU A 216 -12.96 0.28 0.94
N TYR A 217 -12.57 1.08 -0.03
CA TYR A 217 -11.67 0.65 -1.10
C TYR A 217 -10.18 0.87 -0.80
N GLU A 218 -9.86 1.89 0.02
CA GLU A 218 -8.49 2.19 0.42
C GLU A 218 -8.49 3.07 1.66
N PHE A 219 -7.43 3.00 2.47
CA PHE A 219 -7.23 3.84 3.64
C PHE A 219 -6.44 5.10 3.27
N SER A 220 -7.04 5.96 2.46
CA SER A 220 -6.44 7.18 1.90
C SER A 220 -7.38 8.36 1.98
N GLY A 221 -6.83 9.57 1.87
CA GLY A 221 -7.57 10.83 1.83
C GLY A 221 -8.49 11.03 3.03
N ASP A 222 -9.75 11.33 2.75
CA ASP A 222 -10.81 11.58 3.73
C ASP A 222 -11.67 10.34 4.03
N CYS A 223 -11.14 9.13 3.82
CA CYS A 223 -11.90 7.88 3.92
C CYS A 223 -12.55 7.68 5.29
N GLU A 224 -11.92 8.11 6.39
CA GLU A 224 -12.46 7.99 7.74
C GLU A 224 -13.65 8.92 7.98
N GLU A 225 -13.61 10.15 7.47
CA GLU A 225 -14.70 11.11 7.57
C GLU A 225 -15.91 10.63 6.75
N ARG A 226 -15.66 10.11 5.54
CA ARG A 226 -16.70 9.56 4.67
C ARG A 226 -17.33 8.32 5.27
N LEU A 227 -16.53 7.36 5.75
CA LEU A 227 -17.05 6.15 6.38
C LEU A 227 -17.91 6.48 7.61
N SER A 228 -17.47 7.44 8.44
CA SER A 228 -18.26 7.93 9.56
C SER A 228 -19.60 8.53 9.11
N ALA A 229 -19.61 9.30 8.04
CA ALA A 229 -20.81 9.88 7.48
C ALA A 229 -21.74 8.79 6.88
N ASP A 230 -21.16 7.79 6.21
CA ASP A 230 -21.92 6.68 5.62
C ASP A 230 -22.60 5.82 6.70
N VAL A 231 -21.92 5.54 7.82
CA VAL A 231 -22.50 4.86 8.98
C VAL A 231 -23.71 5.64 9.50
N GLN A 232 -23.54 6.94 9.77
CA GLN A 232 -24.61 7.80 10.28
C GLN A 232 -25.81 7.89 9.31
N GLU A 233 -25.55 7.96 8.01
CA GLU A 233 -26.59 8.04 7.01
C GLU A 233 -27.36 6.72 6.89
N LEU A 234 -26.70 5.57 6.94
CA LEU A 234 -27.35 4.26 6.96
C LEU A 234 -28.20 4.06 8.22
N GLU A 235 -27.69 4.46 9.39
CA GLU A 235 -28.49 4.42 10.64
C GLU A 235 -29.71 5.30 10.56
N LYS A 236 -29.59 6.51 10.02
CA LYS A 236 -30.70 7.42 9.78
C LYS A 236 -31.72 6.85 8.80
N GLN A 237 -31.28 6.07 7.83
CA GLN A 237 -32.15 5.31 6.91
C GLN A 237 -32.77 4.07 7.59
N GLY A 238 -32.38 3.73 8.83
CA GLY A 238 -32.93 2.64 9.62
C GLY A 238 -32.11 1.37 9.59
N ALA A 239 -30.80 1.42 9.28
CA ALA A 239 -29.92 0.27 9.39
C ALA A 239 -29.91 -0.27 10.83
N THR A 240 -30.00 -1.58 10.97
CA THR A 240 -29.98 -2.30 12.26
C THR A 240 -28.81 -3.25 12.39
N ALA A 241 -28.02 -3.41 11.33
CA ALA A 241 -26.72 -4.08 11.27
C ALA A 241 -25.93 -3.48 10.11
N LEU A 242 -24.61 -3.61 10.17
CA LEU A 242 -23.69 -3.15 9.12
C LEU A 242 -22.81 -4.28 8.60
N ILE A 243 -22.49 -4.21 7.32
CA ILE A 243 -21.42 -4.96 6.68
C ILE A 243 -20.38 -3.93 6.20
N LEU A 244 -19.14 -4.07 6.64
CA LEU A 244 -17.99 -3.34 6.13
C LEU A 244 -17.24 -4.25 5.16
N ASP A 245 -17.29 -3.96 3.87
CA ASP A 245 -16.61 -4.73 2.83
C ASP A 245 -15.20 -4.16 2.61
N LEU A 246 -14.19 -4.96 2.98
CA LEU A 246 -12.77 -4.70 2.82
C LEU A 246 -12.15 -5.62 1.75
N ARG A 247 -12.94 -6.32 0.97
CA ARG A 247 -12.40 -7.14 -0.13
C ARG A 247 -11.71 -6.26 -1.16
N ASP A 248 -10.60 -6.74 -1.69
CA ASP A 248 -9.74 -6.04 -2.66
C ASP A 248 -9.12 -4.74 -2.13
N ASN A 249 -9.23 -4.45 -0.83
CA ASN A 249 -8.61 -3.31 -0.18
C ASN A 249 -7.21 -3.68 0.34
N THR A 250 -6.16 -3.23 -0.34
CA THR A 250 -4.76 -3.54 -0.03
C THR A 250 -4.19 -2.76 1.16
N GLY A 251 -5.01 -1.92 1.81
CA GLY A 251 -4.62 -1.13 2.98
C GLY A 251 -4.53 0.37 2.70
N GLY A 252 -3.45 0.98 3.10
CA GLY A 252 -3.17 2.42 3.07
C GLY A 252 -2.64 2.91 4.42
N TRP A 253 -2.97 4.13 4.78
CA TRP A 253 -2.45 4.76 6.00
C TRP A 253 -2.96 4.12 7.29
N VAL A 254 -2.04 3.79 8.19
CA VAL A 254 -2.36 3.21 9.51
C VAL A 254 -3.18 4.18 10.36
N ASP A 255 -2.90 5.48 10.29
CA ASP A 255 -3.65 6.50 11.03
C ASP A 255 -5.12 6.57 10.57
N ALA A 256 -5.42 6.30 9.30
CA ALA A 256 -6.78 6.19 8.80
C ALA A 256 -7.49 4.96 9.38
N ALA A 257 -6.82 3.80 9.44
CA ALA A 257 -7.36 2.61 10.08
C ALA A 257 -7.63 2.83 11.58
N GLU A 258 -6.74 3.54 12.31
CA GLU A 258 -6.94 3.93 13.70
C GLU A 258 -8.18 4.82 13.88
N LYS A 259 -8.36 5.81 13.02
CA LYS A 259 -9.54 6.71 13.07
C LYS A 259 -10.85 5.97 12.75
N ILE A 260 -10.83 5.05 11.77
CA ILE A 260 -11.99 4.20 11.45
C ILE A 260 -12.29 3.25 12.62
N ALA A 261 -11.28 2.65 13.22
CA ALA A 261 -11.46 1.80 14.39
C ALA A 261 -12.11 2.53 15.57
N ASN A 262 -11.82 3.84 15.75
CA ASN A 262 -12.47 4.68 16.77
C ASN A 262 -14.00 4.81 16.58
N ILE A 263 -14.54 4.56 15.40
CA ILE A 263 -15.99 4.53 15.18
C ILE A 263 -16.62 3.35 15.93
N PHE A 264 -15.92 2.22 16.02
CA PHE A 264 -16.46 0.94 16.45
C PHE A 264 -15.88 0.43 17.79
N LEU A 265 -14.73 0.93 18.23
CA LEU A 265 -14.03 0.50 19.45
C LEU A 265 -13.88 1.62 20.46
N ASP A 266 -14.07 1.33 21.74
CA ASP A 266 -13.94 2.28 22.86
C ASP A 266 -12.76 1.92 23.76
N LYS A 267 -11.68 2.71 23.70
CA LYS A 267 -10.48 2.57 24.54
C LYS A 267 -9.88 1.16 24.56
N GLN A 268 -9.80 0.54 23.39
CA GLN A 268 -9.21 -0.79 23.21
C GLN A 268 -7.80 -0.67 22.66
N LEU A 269 -6.94 -1.64 22.95
CA LEU A 269 -5.71 -1.85 22.19
C LEU A 269 -6.11 -2.23 20.77
N LEU A 270 -5.63 -1.45 19.80
CA LEU A 270 -5.90 -1.72 18.38
C LEU A 270 -4.88 -2.73 17.82
N PHE A 271 -3.63 -2.47 18.04
CA PHE A 271 -2.50 -3.35 17.70
C PHE A 271 -1.26 -2.88 18.46
N TYR A 272 -0.21 -3.67 18.42
CA TYR A 272 1.12 -3.21 18.79
C TYR A 272 2.14 -3.58 17.73
N SER A 273 3.23 -2.80 17.66
CA SER A 273 4.34 -3.09 16.75
C SER A 273 5.63 -3.31 17.50
N GLU A 274 6.54 -4.09 16.92
CA GLU A 274 7.87 -4.33 17.45
C GLU A 274 8.92 -4.08 16.35
N ASN A 275 9.93 -3.29 16.66
CA ASN A 275 11.02 -3.00 15.75
C ASN A 275 12.21 -3.95 15.97
N ARG A 276 13.26 -3.83 15.13
CA ARG A 276 14.48 -4.67 15.21
C ARG A 276 15.18 -4.62 16.56
N ALA A 277 15.01 -3.56 17.34
CA ALA A 277 15.61 -3.41 18.68
C ALA A 277 14.75 -4.03 19.78
N GLY A 278 13.59 -4.60 19.45
CA GLY A 278 12.61 -5.14 20.41
C GLY A 278 11.80 -4.06 21.11
N ASN A 279 11.82 -2.81 20.62
CA ASN A 279 10.96 -1.77 21.17
C ASN A 279 9.54 -2.00 20.69
N ARG A 280 8.61 -2.07 21.65
CA ARG A 280 7.18 -2.23 21.44
C ARG A 280 6.49 -0.87 21.50
N GLU A 281 5.65 -0.59 20.51
CA GLU A 281 4.76 0.56 20.44
C GLU A 281 3.31 0.08 20.37
N GLU A 282 2.46 0.60 21.25
CA GLU A 282 1.04 0.23 21.33
C GLU A 282 0.16 1.36 20.80
N ARG A 283 -0.85 0.99 20.00
CA ARG A 283 -1.85 1.92 19.47
C ARG A 283 -3.21 1.58 20.07
N TYR A 284 -3.88 2.60 20.57
CA TYR A 284 -5.16 2.49 21.25
C TYR A 284 -6.23 3.35 20.59
N THR A 285 -7.45 2.83 20.54
CA THR A 285 -8.61 3.63 20.19
C THR A 285 -8.97 4.64 21.27
N LYS A 286 -9.63 5.72 20.86
CA LYS A 286 -10.13 6.78 21.77
C LYS A 286 -11.47 6.38 22.38
N ALA A 287 -12.08 7.27 23.17
CA ALA A 287 -13.41 7.08 23.72
C ALA A 287 -14.50 7.36 22.69
N GLY A 288 -15.55 6.57 22.76
CA GLY A 288 -16.72 6.67 21.89
C GLY A 288 -16.75 5.54 20.87
N LYS A 289 -17.89 4.89 20.74
CA LYS A 289 -18.10 3.82 19.78
C LYS A 289 -19.55 3.78 19.35
N ASP A 290 -19.76 3.26 18.17
CA ASP A 290 -21.04 2.78 17.68
C ASP A 290 -21.24 1.32 18.10
N ASP A 291 -22.42 0.97 18.56
CA ASP A 291 -22.75 -0.37 19.03
C ASP A 291 -23.57 -1.19 18.00
N ILE A 292 -23.81 -0.65 16.80
CA ILE A 292 -24.55 -1.38 15.74
C ILE A 292 -23.87 -2.73 15.44
N PRO A 293 -24.60 -3.85 15.32
CA PRO A 293 -24.05 -5.15 14.91
C PRO A 293 -23.22 -5.02 13.63
N LEU A 294 -21.97 -5.51 13.66
CA LEU A 294 -21.00 -5.32 12.58
C LEU A 294 -20.43 -6.64 12.07
N VAL A 295 -20.48 -6.83 10.77
CA VAL A 295 -19.77 -7.87 10.02
C VAL A 295 -18.69 -7.20 9.18
N VAL A 296 -17.49 -7.78 9.12
CA VAL A 296 -16.42 -7.35 8.22
C VAL A 296 -16.20 -8.43 7.18
N LEU A 297 -16.30 -8.06 5.91
CA LEU A 297 -16.12 -8.96 4.78
C LEU A 297 -14.70 -8.77 4.19
N VAL A 298 -13.93 -9.85 4.08
CA VAL A 298 -12.52 -9.83 3.66
C VAL A 298 -12.22 -10.90 2.62
N ASN A 299 -11.12 -10.71 1.88
CA ASN A 299 -10.59 -11.72 0.95
C ASN A 299 -9.04 -11.74 0.93
N GLY A 300 -8.45 -12.59 0.09
CA GLY A 300 -6.99 -12.72 -0.05
C GLY A 300 -6.26 -11.45 -0.49
N ALA A 301 -6.95 -10.44 -1.02
CA ALA A 301 -6.38 -9.13 -1.34
C ALA A 301 -6.56 -8.09 -0.21
N SER A 302 -7.32 -8.40 0.85
CA SER A 302 -7.39 -7.55 2.05
C SER A 302 -6.05 -7.59 2.78
N ALA A 303 -5.33 -6.46 2.86
CA ALA A 303 -3.97 -6.42 3.36
C ALA A 303 -3.69 -5.21 4.28
N SER A 304 -2.61 -5.29 5.09
CA SER A 304 -2.08 -4.15 5.86
C SER A 304 -3.14 -3.48 6.75
N SER A 305 -3.51 -2.22 6.53
CA SER A 305 -4.52 -1.48 7.29
C SER A 305 -5.89 -2.16 7.32
N SER A 306 -6.26 -2.91 6.26
CA SER A 306 -7.45 -3.77 6.26
C SER A 306 -7.34 -4.91 7.26
N GLU A 307 -6.14 -5.47 7.43
CA GLU A 307 -5.87 -6.53 8.39
C GLU A 307 -5.79 -5.99 9.84
N ILE A 308 -5.22 -4.78 10.00
CA ILE A 308 -5.23 -4.08 11.29
C ILE A 308 -6.67 -3.86 11.74
N LEU A 309 -7.54 -3.31 10.88
CA LEU A 309 -8.91 -3.02 11.23
C LEU A 309 -9.73 -4.29 11.46
N SER A 310 -9.76 -5.22 10.50
CA SER A 310 -10.53 -6.46 10.61
C SER A 310 -10.07 -7.33 11.77
N GLY A 311 -8.76 -7.50 11.92
CA GLY A 311 -8.18 -8.33 12.99
C GLY A 311 -8.39 -7.73 14.39
N SER A 312 -8.30 -6.42 14.53
CA SER A 312 -8.56 -5.77 15.82
C SER A 312 -10.02 -5.79 16.22
N LEU A 313 -10.93 -5.57 15.27
CA LEU A 313 -12.37 -5.70 15.51
C LEU A 313 -12.74 -7.12 15.90
N GLN A 314 -12.12 -8.12 15.28
CA GLN A 314 -12.29 -9.54 15.60
C GLN A 314 -11.76 -9.86 17.00
N ASP A 315 -10.49 -9.49 17.29
CA ASP A 315 -9.84 -9.76 18.57
C ASP A 315 -10.57 -9.12 19.75
N CYS A 316 -11.12 -7.92 19.55
CA CYS A 316 -11.91 -7.25 20.59
C CYS A 316 -13.35 -7.79 20.70
N GLY A 317 -13.74 -8.78 19.92
CA GLY A 317 -15.12 -9.32 19.90
C GLY A 317 -16.13 -8.27 19.47
N ARG A 318 -15.76 -7.31 18.60
CA ARG A 318 -16.62 -6.23 18.16
C ARG A 318 -17.31 -6.53 16.82
N ALA A 319 -16.66 -7.28 15.96
CA ALA A 319 -17.19 -7.66 14.65
C ALA A 319 -16.98 -9.14 14.37
N LEU A 320 -17.87 -9.71 13.56
CA LEU A 320 -17.68 -11.02 12.96
C LEU A 320 -16.97 -10.87 11.62
N VAL A 321 -15.85 -11.54 11.42
CA VAL A 321 -15.12 -11.52 10.16
C VAL A 321 -15.58 -12.66 9.27
N VAL A 322 -15.96 -12.34 8.03
CA VAL A 322 -16.50 -13.29 7.03
C VAL A 322 -15.67 -13.20 5.76
N GLY A 323 -15.48 -14.30 5.06
CA GLY A 323 -14.78 -14.33 3.76
C GLY A 323 -13.70 -15.37 3.67
N THR A 324 -12.56 -15.02 3.07
CA THR A 324 -11.39 -15.90 2.97
C THR A 324 -10.19 -15.32 3.72
N GLN A 325 -9.16 -16.15 3.94
CA GLN A 325 -7.89 -15.75 4.56
C GLN A 325 -7.37 -14.47 3.91
N THR A 326 -6.94 -13.48 4.73
CA THR A 326 -6.36 -12.24 4.23
C THR A 326 -4.90 -12.41 3.80
N TYR A 327 -4.33 -11.38 3.21
CA TYR A 327 -3.03 -11.42 2.55
C TYR A 327 -1.85 -11.74 3.47
N GLY A 328 -1.81 -11.21 4.69
CA GLY A 328 -0.69 -11.40 5.62
C GLY A 328 0.44 -10.36 5.51
N LYS A 329 0.13 -9.10 5.23
CA LYS A 329 1.10 -7.99 5.30
C LYS A 329 1.19 -7.43 6.72
N GLY A 330 1.84 -8.15 7.62
CA GLY A 330 1.99 -7.78 9.03
C GLY A 330 3.22 -6.93 9.34
N ILE A 331 3.66 -6.06 8.43
CA ILE A 331 4.82 -5.17 8.55
C ILE A 331 4.46 -3.72 8.25
N MET A 332 5.20 -2.80 8.88
CA MET A 332 4.97 -1.36 8.81
C MET A 332 6.14 -0.64 8.15
N GLN A 333 5.81 0.36 7.34
CA GLN A 333 6.78 1.18 6.64
C GLN A 333 6.73 2.64 7.11
N TYR A 334 7.90 3.29 7.15
CA TYR A 334 7.99 4.74 7.10
C TYR A 334 8.10 5.20 5.65
N VAL A 335 7.42 6.28 5.32
CA VAL A 335 7.60 7.05 4.09
C VAL A 335 8.38 8.30 4.48
N LEU A 336 9.62 8.39 4.02
CA LEU A 336 10.60 9.38 4.46
C LEU A 336 11.04 10.25 3.28
N PRO A 337 10.97 11.58 3.39
CA PRO A 337 11.59 12.45 2.40
C PRO A 337 13.11 12.32 2.49
N LEU A 338 13.76 12.27 1.35
CA LEU A 338 15.21 12.41 1.26
C LEU A 338 15.58 13.88 1.06
N SER A 339 16.80 14.25 1.45
CA SER A 339 17.31 15.61 1.27
C SER A 339 17.71 15.83 -0.18
N GLY A 340 16.75 16.20 -1.01
CA GLY A 340 16.93 16.51 -2.41
C GLY A 340 17.26 17.97 -2.70
N VAL A 341 17.37 18.28 -3.98
CA VAL A 341 17.47 19.66 -4.50
C VAL A 341 16.06 20.27 -4.47
N GLU A 342 15.93 21.54 -4.06
CA GLU A 342 14.65 22.27 -4.07
C GLU A 342 13.96 22.16 -5.45
N GLY A 343 12.72 21.66 -5.48
CA GLY A 343 11.95 21.39 -6.70
C GLY A 343 12.17 20.00 -7.33
N LYS A 344 12.99 19.16 -6.70
CA LYS A 344 13.18 17.73 -7.03
C LYS A 344 13.16 16.92 -5.72
N GLU A 345 12.09 17.08 -4.95
CA GLU A 345 11.89 16.30 -3.75
C GLU A 345 11.69 14.84 -4.13
N ASP A 346 12.39 13.96 -3.45
CA ASP A 346 12.31 12.52 -3.57
C ASP A 346 12.17 11.88 -2.18
N GLY A 347 11.97 10.58 -2.13
CA GLY A 347 11.77 9.90 -0.86
C GLY A 347 12.08 8.41 -0.92
N MET A 348 11.87 7.77 0.20
CA MET A 348 11.97 6.32 0.32
C MET A 348 10.88 5.77 1.23
N GLN A 349 10.45 4.57 0.93
CA GLN A 349 9.69 3.75 1.86
C GLN A 349 10.63 2.71 2.47
N VAL A 350 10.55 2.51 3.79
CA VAL A 350 11.39 1.54 4.50
C VAL A 350 10.62 0.80 5.56
N THR A 351 10.68 -0.53 5.54
CA THR A 351 10.11 -1.38 6.57
C THR A 351 10.88 -1.22 7.88
N TYR A 352 10.18 -0.87 8.96
CA TYR A 352 10.79 -0.59 10.25
C TYR A 352 10.33 -1.48 11.41
N ALA A 353 9.13 -2.07 11.30
CA ALA A 353 8.55 -2.88 12.37
C ALA A 353 7.60 -3.96 11.83
N GLN A 354 7.37 -4.96 12.64
CA GLN A 354 6.29 -5.93 12.49
C GLN A 354 5.17 -5.57 13.46
N TYR A 355 3.90 -5.79 13.10
CA TYR A 355 2.78 -5.58 14.00
C TYR A 355 2.04 -6.87 14.35
N PHE A 356 1.35 -6.81 15.47
CA PHE A 356 0.61 -7.91 16.07
C PHE A 356 -0.77 -7.45 16.51
N MET A 357 -1.74 -8.33 16.46
CA MET A 357 -3.10 -8.04 16.94
C MET A 357 -3.17 -7.91 18.47
N PRO A 358 -4.26 -7.38 19.03
CA PRO A 358 -4.43 -7.25 20.48
C PRO A 358 -4.19 -8.52 21.28
N SER A 359 -4.61 -9.67 20.75
CA SER A 359 -4.37 -10.99 21.36
C SER A 359 -2.90 -11.43 21.34
N GLY A 360 -2.02 -10.74 20.61
CA GLY A 360 -0.63 -11.12 20.39
C GLY A 360 -0.41 -11.98 19.16
N ARG A 361 -1.45 -12.37 18.42
CA ARG A 361 -1.29 -13.17 17.21
C ARG A 361 -0.57 -12.40 16.11
N LYS A 362 0.29 -13.13 15.41
CA LYS A 362 1.08 -12.62 14.30
C LYS A 362 0.23 -12.55 13.02
N VAL A 363 0.38 -11.46 12.26
CA VAL A 363 -0.27 -11.27 10.97
C VAL A 363 0.69 -11.51 9.80
N HIS A 364 1.97 -11.17 9.97
CA HIS A 364 2.95 -11.25 8.87
C HIS A 364 3.10 -12.67 8.35
N LYS A 365 2.85 -12.85 7.03
CA LYS A 365 2.85 -14.13 6.30
C LYS A 365 1.78 -15.13 6.75
N ILE A 366 0.78 -14.68 7.50
CA ILE A 366 -0.32 -15.53 7.99
C ILE A 366 -1.66 -14.91 7.55
N GLY A 367 -1.87 -13.62 7.81
CA GLY A 367 -3.13 -12.93 7.60
C GLY A 367 -4.12 -13.10 8.75
N ILE A 368 -5.33 -12.62 8.52
CA ILE A 368 -6.48 -12.76 9.41
C ILE A 368 -7.34 -13.91 8.90
N THR A 369 -7.56 -14.91 9.75
CA THR A 369 -8.49 -16.01 9.47
C THR A 369 -9.90 -15.55 9.81
N PRO A 370 -10.86 -15.54 8.87
CA PRO A 370 -12.24 -15.20 9.16
C PRO A 370 -12.90 -16.16 10.15
N ASP A 371 -13.86 -15.66 10.94
CA ASP A 371 -14.70 -16.49 11.83
C ASP A 371 -15.63 -17.39 11.02
N VAL A 372 -16.06 -16.90 9.85
CA VAL A 372 -16.91 -17.64 8.91
C VAL A 372 -16.25 -17.65 7.55
N ILE A 373 -15.74 -18.82 7.17
CA ILE A 373 -15.15 -19.01 5.85
C ILE A 373 -16.25 -19.03 4.79
N SER A 374 -16.07 -18.19 3.77
CA SER A 374 -16.96 -18.10 2.60
C SER A 374 -16.12 -18.01 1.32
N GLU A 375 -15.89 -19.18 0.73
CA GLU A 375 -15.14 -19.27 -0.52
C GLU A 375 -16.01 -18.81 -1.72
N MET A 376 -15.35 -18.25 -2.74
CA MET A 376 -15.99 -17.99 -4.01
C MET A 376 -16.11 -19.31 -4.78
N PRO A 377 -17.32 -19.73 -5.22
CA PRO A 377 -17.46 -20.91 -6.07
C PRO A 377 -16.57 -20.83 -7.33
N GLU A 378 -15.98 -21.95 -7.73
CA GLU A 378 -15.02 -21.98 -8.86
C GLU A 378 -15.60 -21.37 -10.14
N GLU A 379 -16.87 -21.60 -10.42
CA GLU A 379 -17.57 -21.06 -11.58
C GLU A 379 -17.80 -19.53 -11.53
N LEU A 380 -17.66 -18.93 -10.34
CA LEU A 380 -17.82 -17.49 -10.13
C LEU A 380 -16.50 -16.76 -9.89
N VAL A 381 -15.38 -17.48 -9.79
CA VAL A 381 -14.04 -16.88 -9.69
C VAL A 381 -13.78 -16.01 -10.93
N GLY A 382 -13.40 -14.75 -10.68
CA GLY A 382 -13.21 -13.76 -11.75
C GLY A 382 -14.49 -13.05 -12.20
N ASN A 383 -15.67 -13.40 -11.64
CA ASN A 383 -16.86 -12.58 -11.81
C ASN A 383 -16.80 -11.38 -10.88
N PHE A 384 -17.29 -10.25 -11.38
CA PHE A 384 -17.34 -9.00 -10.62
C PHE A 384 -18.79 -8.60 -10.38
N PHE A 385 -19.14 -8.50 -9.09
CA PHE A 385 -20.47 -8.13 -8.64
C PHE A 385 -20.54 -6.62 -8.38
N GLN A 386 -21.68 -6.02 -8.62
CA GLN A 386 -21.95 -4.64 -8.23
C GLN A 386 -22.14 -4.56 -6.71
N LEU A 387 -21.93 -3.38 -6.13
CA LEU A 387 -22.17 -3.16 -4.72
C LEU A 387 -23.63 -3.50 -4.36
N GLY A 388 -23.82 -4.40 -3.41
CA GLY A 388 -25.14 -4.85 -2.96
C GLY A 388 -25.79 -5.91 -3.83
N ASP A 389 -25.10 -6.47 -4.82
CA ASP A 389 -25.60 -7.57 -5.65
C ASP A 389 -25.64 -8.87 -4.82
N MET A 390 -26.84 -9.36 -4.52
CA MET A 390 -27.06 -10.56 -3.72
C MET A 390 -26.80 -11.88 -4.47
N ASP A 391 -26.45 -11.82 -5.76
CA ASP A 391 -25.88 -12.94 -6.50
C ASP A 391 -24.40 -13.19 -6.13
N ASP A 392 -23.76 -12.24 -5.40
CA ASP A 392 -22.45 -12.44 -4.76
C ASP A 392 -22.59 -13.37 -3.53
N PRO A 393 -22.07 -14.61 -3.58
CA PRO A 393 -22.26 -15.59 -2.50
C PRO A 393 -21.56 -15.18 -1.19
N GLN A 394 -20.43 -14.45 -1.28
CA GLN A 394 -19.72 -13.96 -0.09
C GLN A 394 -20.49 -12.84 0.60
N LEU A 395 -21.02 -11.89 -0.17
CA LEU A 395 -21.89 -10.84 0.36
C LEU A 395 -23.15 -11.43 0.96
N LYS A 396 -23.76 -12.40 0.31
CA LYS A 396 -24.94 -13.11 0.83
C LYS A 396 -24.64 -13.78 2.16
N THR A 397 -23.50 -14.46 2.28
CA THR A 397 -23.06 -15.06 3.56
C THR A 397 -22.89 -13.97 4.63
N ALA A 398 -22.23 -12.85 4.33
CA ALA A 398 -22.06 -11.75 5.26
C ALA A 398 -23.39 -11.15 5.71
N TRP A 399 -24.34 -10.99 4.79
CA TRP A 399 -25.70 -10.52 5.10
C TRP A 399 -26.43 -11.48 6.03
N GLU A 400 -26.40 -12.80 5.77
CA GLU A 400 -27.00 -13.81 6.66
C GLU A 400 -26.41 -13.75 8.07
N GLN A 401 -25.08 -13.56 8.18
CA GLN A 401 -24.41 -13.44 9.47
C GLN A 401 -24.78 -12.12 10.18
N ALA A 402 -24.88 -11.01 9.45
CA ALA A 402 -25.30 -9.72 10.01
C ALA A 402 -26.74 -9.80 10.60
N VAL A 403 -27.64 -10.47 9.91
CA VAL A 403 -29.00 -10.71 10.40
C VAL A 403 -29.01 -11.58 11.68
N LYS A 404 -28.21 -12.65 11.72
CA LYS A 404 -28.11 -13.52 12.91
C LYS A 404 -27.48 -12.77 14.10
N LEU A 405 -26.43 -11.99 13.84
CA LEU A 405 -25.75 -11.19 14.86
C LEU A 405 -26.73 -10.17 15.48
N ARG A 406 -27.47 -9.43 14.64
CA ARG A 406 -28.49 -8.51 15.07
C ARG A 406 -29.62 -9.18 15.92
N ASN A 407 -29.99 -10.39 15.57
CA ASN A 407 -31.02 -11.15 16.29
C ASN A 407 -30.53 -11.76 17.61
N GLY A 408 -29.23 -11.64 17.93
CA GLY A 408 -28.60 -12.25 19.10
C GLY A 408 -28.41 -13.76 19.00
N GLU A 409 -28.43 -14.31 17.79
CA GLU A 409 -28.16 -15.73 17.51
C GLU A 409 -26.67 -16.03 17.53
N ILE A 410 -25.82 -15.00 17.39
CA ILE A 410 -24.36 -15.05 17.46
C ILE A 410 -23.93 -14.16 18.62
N GLU A 411 -23.09 -14.68 19.50
CA GLU A 411 -22.43 -13.92 20.56
C GLU A 411 -20.95 -13.75 20.22
N LEU A 412 -20.50 -12.51 20.05
CA LEU A 412 -19.09 -12.20 19.84
C LEU A 412 -18.32 -12.22 21.16
N LYS A 413 -17.10 -12.74 21.15
CA LYS A 413 -16.23 -12.76 22.32
C LYS A 413 -14.83 -12.31 21.92
N PRO A 414 -14.16 -11.54 22.79
CA PRO A 414 -12.74 -11.24 22.57
C PRO A 414 -11.92 -12.53 22.43
N HIS A 415 -10.91 -12.48 21.56
CA HIS A 415 -9.95 -13.57 21.45
C HIS A 415 -9.09 -13.63 22.71
N GLU A 416 -8.83 -14.85 23.18
CA GLU A 416 -7.87 -15.05 24.28
C GLU A 416 -6.45 -14.71 23.82
N PRO A 417 -5.61 -14.15 24.71
CA PRO A 417 -4.21 -13.89 24.40
C PRO A 417 -3.48 -15.18 23.98
N VAL A 418 -2.67 -15.11 22.91
CA VAL A 418 -1.81 -16.24 22.49
C VAL A 418 -0.79 -16.56 23.57
N THR A 419 -0.56 -17.84 23.79
CA THR A 419 0.45 -18.33 24.73
C THR A 419 1.85 -18.28 24.10
N GLU A 420 2.92 -18.25 24.92
CA GLU A 420 4.31 -18.27 24.43
C GLU A 420 4.60 -19.51 23.57
N GLU A 421 4.01 -20.66 23.88
CA GLU A 421 4.16 -21.92 23.11
C GLU A 421 3.53 -21.79 21.70
N GLU A 422 2.40 -21.10 21.58
CA GLU A 422 1.75 -20.84 20.27
C GLU A 422 2.56 -19.86 19.42
N THR A 423 3.21 -18.89 20.05
CA THR A 423 4.07 -17.91 19.35
C THR A 423 5.32 -18.59 18.78
N GLU A 424 5.93 -19.54 19.51
CA GLU A 424 7.10 -20.31 19.05
C GLU A 424 6.74 -21.29 17.93
N SER A 425 5.58 -21.95 17.98
CA SER A 425 5.15 -22.91 16.96
C SER A 425 4.89 -22.25 15.59
N VAL A 426 4.52 -20.99 15.58
CA VAL A 426 4.32 -20.18 14.36
C VAL A 426 5.65 -19.69 13.78
N SER A 427 6.71 -19.56 14.60
CA SER A 427 8.05 -19.18 14.09
C SER A 427 8.69 -20.28 13.23
N ASP A 428 8.28 -21.56 13.44
CA ASP A 428 8.80 -22.72 12.73
C ASP A 428 7.96 -23.13 11.50
N LEU A 429 6.83 -22.47 11.25
CA LEU A 429 6.10 -22.64 10.00
C LEU A 429 6.99 -22.19 8.84
N ASP A 430 7.39 -23.19 8.06
CA ASP A 430 8.33 -23.13 6.97
C ASP A 430 8.04 -21.94 6.03
N THR A 431 8.86 -20.89 6.13
CA THR A 431 8.78 -19.71 5.26
C THR A 431 8.99 -20.08 3.78
N ALA A 432 9.40 -21.34 3.49
CA ALA A 432 9.52 -21.87 2.14
C ALA A 432 8.19 -22.29 1.51
N ALA A 433 7.13 -22.50 2.29
CA ALA A 433 5.80 -22.85 1.80
C ALA A 433 4.92 -21.61 1.53
N TRP A 434 5.33 -20.43 1.99
CA TRP A 434 4.69 -19.17 1.65
C TRP A 434 5.12 -18.75 0.23
N ALA A 435 4.49 -19.34 -0.78
CA ALA A 435 4.41 -18.69 -2.08
C ALA A 435 3.46 -17.51 -1.88
N PRO A 436 3.88 -16.25 -2.08
CA PRO A 436 2.94 -15.15 -2.01
C PRO A 436 1.82 -15.47 -3.00
N GLU A 437 0.61 -15.66 -2.49
CA GLU A 437 -0.59 -15.46 -3.28
C GLU A 437 -0.40 -14.13 -4.02
N PRO A 438 -1.03 -13.92 -5.17
CA PRO A 438 -0.64 -12.87 -6.10
C PRO A 438 -0.40 -11.54 -5.39
N TYR A 439 0.79 -10.99 -5.61
CA TYR A 439 1.18 -9.66 -5.14
C TYR A 439 0.22 -8.67 -5.76
N TYR A 440 -0.67 -8.11 -4.97
CA TYR A 440 -1.60 -7.09 -5.43
C TYR A 440 -1.07 -5.71 -5.07
N ILE A 441 -0.79 -4.89 -6.07
CA ILE A 441 -0.61 -3.45 -5.90
C ILE A 441 -1.86 -2.80 -6.48
N SER A 442 -2.55 -2.01 -5.68
CA SER A 442 -3.66 -1.18 -6.12
C SER A 442 -3.14 0.22 -6.43
N LEU A 443 -3.47 0.73 -7.61
CA LEU A 443 -3.19 2.11 -8.00
C LEU A 443 -4.50 2.75 -8.47
N PRO A 444 -4.97 3.84 -7.84
CA PRO A 444 -6.04 4.67 -8.37
C PRO A 444 -5.51 5.51 -9.54
N LEU A 445 -6.29 5.62 -10.60
CA LEU A 445 -5.92 6.29 -11.84
C LEU A 445 -7.03 7.15 -12.44
#